data_eae377394565b7de9f86aeab04082929
#
_entry.id   eae377394565b7de9f86aeab04082929
#
_cell.length_a   1.000
_cell.length_b   1.000
_cell.length_c   1.000
_cell.angle_alpha   90.00
_cell.angle_beta   90.00
_cell.angle_gamma   90.00
#
_symmetry.space_group_name_H-M   'P 1'
#
loop_
_entity.id
_entity.type
_entity.pdbx_description
1 polymer ?
#
loop_
_entity_poly.entity_id
_entity_poly.type
_entity_poly.pdbx_seq_one_letter_code
_entity_poly.pdbx_strand_id
1 'polypeptide(L)'
;LNEQGFPYSIGSTATNYADFLTSKPIDLAPYSAADSVYFSFLYQPKGLGDLPELSDSLVVEFYAKDLNQWKRVWSTNGAPSDEFKVGHINISNPIYFKKGFQFRFKNYGGLSGALDMFHVDYVNLRSQSGKQDTLFKDFAFSYPIGSLLKTYTSVPWDHYKNNPSGKMNDAVSIVVHNGSNLTENNQNGEVKINYNSALESSFLLNAQTLSGGNINYGPRTTYSSFHDFSAGYNFDPSKSGNSQEFDVIATVGAPFPNLSQ
;
A
#
# COMPACT_ATOMS: atom_id res chain seq x y z
N LEU A 1 -20.09 0.68 -5.94
CA LEU A 1 -20.24 -0.35 -6.98
C LEU A 1 -21.38 -1.30 -6.60
N ASN A 2 -22.09 -1.83 -7.57
CA ASN A 2 -23.11 -2.86 -7.35
C ASN A 2 -22.46 -4.23 -7.05
N GLU A 3 -23.28 -5.26 -6.76
CA GLU A 3 -22.81 -6.62 -6.45
C GLU A 3 -21.96 -7.26 -7.56
N GLN A 4 -22.11 -6.80 -8.81
CA GLN A 4 -21.34 -7.27 -9.96
C GLN A 4 -20.06 -6.46 -10.21
N GLY A 5 -19.79 -5.44 -9.38
CA GLY A 5 -18.63 -4.57 -9.51
C GLY A 5 -18.77 -3.45 -10.55
N PHE A 6 -19.98 -3.21 -11.06
CA PHE A 6 -20.23 -2.07 -11.96
C PHE A 6 -20.62 -0.81 -11.19
N PRO A 7 -20.38 0.39 -11.74
CA PRO A 7 -20.87 1.63 -11.17
C PRO A 7 -22.39 1.61 -10.97
N TYR A 8 -22.88 2.27 -9.93
CA TYR A 8 -24.32 2.46 -9.74
C TYR A 8 -24.94 3.23 -10.90
N SER A 9 -26.19 2.93 -11.21
CA SER A 9 -26.96 3.59 -12.28
C SER A 9 -28.42 3.74 -11.85
N ILE A 10 -28.65 4.47 -10.74
CA ILE A 10 -30.01 4.60 -10.14
C ILE A 10 -30.69 5.91 -10.55
N GLY A 11 -30.00 6.76 -11.32
CA GLY A 11 -30.49 8.07 -11.77
C GLY A 11 -29.57 9.20 -11.30
N SER A 12 -29.53 10.25 -12.11
CA SER A 12 -28.54 11.33 -11.97
C SER A 12 -28.68 12.21 -10.74
N THR A 13 -29.78 12.09 -9.97
CA THR A 13 -30.04 12.89 -8.77
C THR A 13 -30.20 12.07 -7.50
N ALA A 14 -30.03 10.75 -7.57
CA ALA A 14 -30.15 9.90 -6.40
C ALA A 14 -28.89 9.98 -5.54
N THR A 15 -29.02 10.40 -4.29
CA THR A 15 -27.95 10.39 -3.28
C THR A 15 -28.34 9.48 -2.13
N ASN A 16 -27.40 8.66 -1.67
CA ASN A 16 -27.58 7.79 -0.48
C ASN A 16 -26.24 7.22 -0.05
N TYR A 17 -26.25 6.38 0.98
CA TYR A 17 -25.13 5.53 1.30
C TYR A 17 -24.90 4.52 0.18
N ALA A 18 -23.74 4.62 -0.45
CA ALA A 18 -23.35 3.80 -1.58
C ALA A 18 -22.60 2.54 -1.14
N ASP A 19 -21.40 2.73 -0.60
CA ASP A 19 -20.47 1.63 -0.31
C ASP A 19 -20.21 1.50 1.20
N PHE A 20 -20.04 0.24 1.62
CA PHE A 20 -19.72 -0.11 2.99
C PHE A 20 -18.47 -1.00 3.00
N LEU A 21 -17.40 -0.51 3.61
CA LEU A 21 -16.21 -1.32 3.88
C LEU A 21 -16.20 -1.70 5.35
N THR A 22 -16.56 -2.95 5.65
CA THR A 22 -16.70 -3.46 7.02
C THR A 22 -15.56 -4.43 7.35
N SER A 23 -14.95 -4.25 8.53
CA SER A 23 -13.90 -5.15 9.02
C SER A 23 -14.47 -6.53 9.38
N LYS A 24 -13.59 -7.54 9.39
CA LYS A 24 -13.88 -8.79 10.11
C LYS A 24 -14.04 -8.49 11.61
N PRO A 25 -14.72 -9.38 12.39
CA PRO A 25 -14.77 -9.25 13.83
C PRO A 25 -13.38 -9.29 14.47
N ILE A 26 -13.11 -8.35 15.37
CA ILE A 26 -11.85 -8.16 16.09
C ILE A 26 -12.10 -8.42 17.57
N ASP A 27 -11.15 -9.01 18.28
CA ASP A 27 -11.24 -9.21 19.72
C ASP A 27 -10.58 -8.04 20.46
N LEU A 28 -11.38 -7.12 20.99
CA LEU A 28 -10.93 -6.04 21.87
C LEU A 28 -11.21 -6.32 23.35
N ALA A 29 -11.73 -7.49 23.73
CA ALA A 29 -12.03 -7.83 25.12
C ALA A 29 -10.81 -7.79 26.06
N PRO A 30 -9.56 -8.08 25.61
CA PRO A 30 -8.39 -7.95 26.45
C PRO A 30 -7.99 -6.50 26.79
N TYR A 31 -8.59 -5.50 26.12
CA TYR A 31 -8.21 -4.09 26.24
C TYR A 31 -9.27 -3.28 26.99
N SER A 32 -8.85 -2.10 27.40
CA SER A 32 -9.68 -1.09 28.08
C SER A 32 -9.30 0.32 27.62
N ALA A 33 -9.98 1.33 28.11
CA ALA A 33 -9.64 2.72 27.83
C ALA A 33 -8.22 3.11 28.32
N ALA A 34 -7.70 2.43 29.35
CA ALA A 34 -6.37 2.66 29.89
C ALA A 34 -5.25 2.23 28.92
N ASP A 35 -5.54 1.32 28.00
CA ASP A 35 -4.58 0.83 27.03
C ASP A 35 -4.39 1.77 25.83
N SER A 36 -5.04 2.93 25.84
CA SER A 36 -4.90 3.96 24.81
C SER A 36 -5.07 3.38 23.39
N VAL A 37 -6.21 2.73 23.16
CA VAL A 37 -6.53 2.14 21.86
C VAL A 37 -7.02 3.23 20.90
N TYR A 38 -6.37 3.33 19.75
CA TYR A 38 -6.74 4.27 18.70
C TYR A 38 -7.01 3.55 17.38
N PHE A 39 -8.00 4.09 16.66
CA PHE A 39 -8.27 3.76 15.28
C PHE A 39 -7.85 4.92 14.40
N SER A 40 -6.96 4.69 13.45
CA SER A 40 -6.45 5.71 12.55
C SER A 40 -6.51 5.25 11.10
N PHE A 41 -6.58 6.21 10.19
CA PHE A 41 -6.61 5.97 8.75
C PHE A 41 -6.24 7.26 8.01
N LEU A 42 -5.80 7.09 6.77
CA LEU A 42 -5.71 8.19 5.82
C LEU A 42 -6.99 8.22 4.98
N TYR A 43 -7.46 9.41 4.64
CA TYR A 43 -8.56 9.60 3.72
C TYR A 43 -8.32 10.77 2.78
N GLN A 44 -8.85 10.69 1.58
CA GLN A 44 -8.78 11.73 0.57
C GLN A 44 -10.16 11.86 -0.08
N PRO A 45 -10.80 13.05 -0.02
CA PRO A 45 -12.10 13.29 -0.68
C PRO A 45 -11.88 13.55 -2.18
N LYS A 46 -11.35 12.56 -2.88
CA LYS A 46 -11.12 12.60 -4.31
C LYS A 46 -10.91 11.17 -4.82
N GLY A 47 -11.65 10.82 -5.86
CA GLY A 47 -11.47 9.58 -6.61
C GLY A 47 -10.97 9.85 -8.02
N LEU A 48 -11.13 8.87 -8.88
CA LEU A 48 -10.91 9.00 -10.33
C LEU A 48 -12.07 9.75 -11.02
N GLY A 49 -13.20 9.92 -10.32
CA GLY A 49 -14.37 10.64 -10.79
C GLY A 49 -14.41 12.09 -10.33
N ASP A 50 -15.62 12.61 -10.17
CA ASP A 50 -15.88 13.95 -9.66
C ASP A 50 -15.49 14.08 -8.20
N LEU A 51 -15.33 15.31 -7.74
CA LEU A 51 -15.02 15.57 -6.33
C LEU A 51 -16.31 15.51 -5.51
N PRO A 52 -16.27 14.84 -4.34
CA PRO A 52 -17.43 14.84 -3.46
C PRO A 52 -17.77 16.25 -2.99
N GLU A 53 -19.04 16.63 -3.10
CA GLU A 53 -19.55 17.91 -2.65
C GLU A 53 -19.67 17.98 -1.13
N LEU A 54 -19.97 19.20 -0.62
CA LEU A 54 -20.16 19.42 0.83
C LEU A 54 -21.34 18.62 1.42
N SER A 55 -22.28 18.21 0.60
CA SER A 55 -23.41 17.33 0.97
C SER A 55 -23.02 15.88 1.15
N ASP A 56 -21.93 15.47 0.50
CA ASP A 56 -21.44 14.11 0.55
C ASP A 56 -20.58 13.88 1.80
N SER A 57 -20.39 12.64 2.16
CA SER A 57 -19.63 12.38 3.38
C SER A 57 -19.03 10.99 3.43
N LEU A 58 -17.83 10.91 4.05
CA LEU A 58 -17.27 9.68 4.55
C LEU A 58 -17.58 9.57 6.05
N VAL A 59 -18.12 8.43 6.46
CA VAL A 59 -18.53 8.15 7.84
C VAL A 59 -17.80 6.92 8.34
N VAL A 60 -17.33 6.98 9.60
CA VAL A 60 -16.82 5.80 10.32
C VAL A 60 -17.80 5.45 11.44
N GLU A 61 -18.15 4.18 11.51
CA GLU A 61 -18.98 3.62 12.58
C GLU A 61 -18.26 2.46 13.27
N PHE A 62 -18.48 2.36 14.56
CA PHE A 62 -18.08 1.22 15.37
C PHE A 62 -19.30 0.41 15.79
N TYR A 63 -19.14 -0.91 15.76
CA TYR A 63 -20.19 -1.83 16.18
C TYR A 63 -20.15 -2.07 17.69
N ALA A 64 -21.19 -1.64 18.37
CA ALA A 64 -21.41 -1.91 19.79
C ALA A 64 -22.17 -3.25 19.92
N LYS A 65 -21.42 -4.34 20.11
CA LYS A 65 -21.95 -5.71 20.04
C LYS A 65 -23.10 -5.96 21.01
N ASP A 66 -22.95 -5.57 22.27
CA ASP A 66 -23.95 -5.81 23.32
C ASP A 66 -25.26 -5.03 23.07
N LEU A 67 -25.20 -3.96 22.28
CA LEU A 67 -26.35 -3.17 21.86
C LEU A 67 -26.89 -3.58 20.49
N ASN A 68 -26.18 -4.44 19.79
CA ASN A 68 -26.43 -4.80 18.38
C ASN A 68 -26.62 -3.55 17.48
N GLN A 69 -25.75 -2.56 17.64
CA GLN A 69 -25.89 -1.26 16.96
C GLN A 69 -24.56 -0.76 16.40
N TRP A 70 -24.62 -0.19 15.21
CA TRP A 70 -23.56 0.64 14.67
C TRP A 70 -23.68 2.06 15.21
N LYS A 71 -22.59 2.60 15.71
CA LYS A 71 -22.51 3.96 16.27
C LYS A 71 -21.55 4.79 15.42
N ARG A 72 -22.01 5.90 14.88
CA ARG A 72 -21.15 6.85 14.20
C ARG A 72 -20.17 7.47 15.19
N VAL A 73 -18.88 7.33 14.90
CA VAL A 73 -17.79 7.83 15.76
C VAL A 73 -16.99 8.94 15.10
N TRP A 74 -17.07 9.05 13.77
CA TRP A 74 -16.41 10.09 13.02
C TRP A 74 -17.09 10.29 11.66
N SER A 75 -16.98 11.50 11.11
CA SER A 75 -17.38 11.79 9.73
C SER A 75 -16.68 13.04 9.20
N THR A 76 -16.54 13.12 7.89
CA THR A 76 -16.14 14.32 7.17
C THR A 76 -17.03 14.52 5.95
N ASN A 77 -17.22 15.77 5.58
CA ASN A 77 -17.92 16.11 4.34
C ASN A 77 -16.95 16.06 3.16
N GLY A 78 -17.48 16.03 1.96
CA GLY A 78 -16.73 16.29 0.74
C GLY A 78 -16.07 17.67 0.80
N ALA A 79 -14.93 17.78 0.19
CA ALA A 79 -14.19 19.04 0.08
C ALA A 79 -13.25 18.97 -1.12
N PRO A 80 -12.99 20.08 -1.81
CA PRO A 80 -11.97 20.09 -2.85
C PRO A 80 -10.58 19.96 -2.22
N SER A 81 -10.07 18.75 -2.16
CA SER A 81 -8.74 18.49 -1.60
C SER A 81 -8.10 17.28 -2.25
N ASP A 82 -6.90 17.49 -2.80
CA ASP A 82 -6.08 16.44 -3.39
C ASP A 82 -5.16 15.76 -2.38
N GLU A 83 -5.19 16.20 -1.12
CA GLU A 83 -4.29 15.69 -0.09
C GLU A 83 -4.95 14.66 0.79
N PHE A 84 -4.18 13.63 1.15
CA PHE A 84 -4.58 12.71 2.21
C PHE A 84 -4.55 13.40 3.56
N LYS A 85 -5.63 13.25 4.29
CA LYS A 85 -5.81 13.73 5.67
C LYS A 85 -5.84 12.55 6.63
N VAL A 86 -5.56 12.81 7.90
CA VAL A 86 -5.56 11.79 8.94
C VAL A 86 -6.90 11.80 9.66
N GLY A 87 -7.58 10.65 9.70
CA GLY A 87 -8.61 10.34 10.69
C GLY A 87 -7.97 9.63 11.89
N HIS A 88 -8.23 10.12 13.10
CA HIS A 88 -7.62 9.58 14.31
C HIS A 88 -8.62 9.59 15.46
N ILE A 89 -9.05 8.41 15.92
CA ILE A 89 -10.18 8.22 16.83
C ILE A 89 -9.71 7.44 18.05
N ASN A 90 -9.84 8.03 19.24
CA ASN A 90 -9.63 7.33 20.49
C ASN A 90 -10.82 6.41 20.78
N ILE A 91 -10.56 5.13 21.05
CA ILE A 91 -11.55 4.18 21.51
C ILE A 91 -11.51 4.18 23.04
N SER A 92 -12.37 4.99 23.68
CA SER A 92 -12.42 5.13 25.13
C SER A 92 -13.71 4.57 25.77
N ASN A 93 -14.77 4.37 24.97
CA ASN A 93 -16.04 3.88 25.50
C ASN A 93 -15.99 2.36 25.73
N PRO A 94 -16.27 1.87 26.94
CA PRO A 94 -16.23 0.45 27.29
C PRO A 94 -17.11 -0.47 26.43
N ILE A 95 -18.14 0.07 25.77
CA ILE A 95 -19.03 -0.72 24.90
C ILE A 95 -18.31 -1.35 23.70
N TYR A 96 -17.15 -0.83 23.34
CA TYR A 96 -16.36 -1.31 22.19
C TYR A 96 -15.30 -2.35 22.57
N PHE A 97 -14.92 -2.45 23.86
CA PHE A 97 -13.93 -3.42 24.32
C PHE A 97 -14.56 -4.79 24.51
N LYS A 98 -14.92 -5.41 23.39
CA LYS A 98 -15.62 -6.71 23.33
C LYS A 98 -15.05 -7.59 22.24
N LYS A 99 -15.15 -8.90 22.44
CA LYS A 99 -14.93 -9.86 21.37
C LYS A 99 -16.00 -9.68 20.29
N GLY A 100 -15.56 -9.44 19.06
CA GLY A 100 -16.45 -9.19 17.93
C GLY A 100 -16.73 -7.70 17.68
N PHE A 101 -15.83 -6.82 18.17
CA PHE A 101 -15.77 -5.45 17.71
C PHE A 101 -15.58 -5.41 16.19
N GLN A 102 -16.22 -4.46 15.54
CA GLN A 102 -16.03 -4.16 14.12
C GLN A 102 -16.05 -2.66 13.88
N PHE A 103 -15.37 -2.22 12.86
CA PHE A 103 -15.53 -0.89 12.29
C PHE A 103 -16.04 -0.99 10.85
N ARG A 104 -16.64 0.09 10.36
CA ARG A 104 -16.93 0.23 8.93
C ARG A 104 -16.81 1.67 8.47
N PHE A 105 -16.38 1.81 7.24
CA PHE A 105 -16.51 3.04 6.47
C PHE A 105 -17.80 3.00 5.66
N LYS A 106 -18.43 4.16 5.52
CA LYS A 106 -19.62 4.35 4.69
C LYS A 106 -19.41 5.59 3.85
N ASN A 107 -19.60 5.46 2.55
CA ASN A 107 -19.65 6.58 1.63
C ASN A 107 -21.11 7.00 1.42
N TYR A 108 -21.40 8.30 1.58
CA TYR A 108 -22.65 8.91 1.22
C TYR A 108 -22.39 9.89 0.08
N GLY A 109 -23.07 9.74 -1.05
CA GLY A 109 -22.87 10.54 -2.25
C GLY A 109 -23.81 10.15 -3.38
N GLY A 110 -23.52 10.60 -4.58
CA GLY A 110 -24.27 10.30 -5.77
C GLY A 110 -24.26 8.81 -6.13
N LEU A 111 -25.43 8.28 -6.50
CA LEU A 111 -25.59 6.89 -6.93
C LEU A 111 -25.60 6.76 -8.45
N SER A 112 -24.93 7.64 -9.15
CA SER A 112 -24.81 7.64 -10.60
C SER A 112 -23.34 7.62 -11.03
N GLY A 113 -22.92 6.50 -11.59
CA GLY A 113 -21.55 6.36 -12.06
C GLY A 113 -20.52 6.12 -10.93
N ALA A 114 -19.29 6.56 -11.15
CA ALA A 114 -18.17 6.48 -10.22
C ALA A 114 -17.78 7.89 -9.76
N LEU A 115 -18.77 8.64 -9.25
CA LEU A 115 -18.64 10.00 -8.73
C LEU A 115 -18.57 9.96 -7.20
N ASP A 116 -18.16 11.07 -6.59
CA ASP A 116 -18.20 11.31 -5.13
C ASP A 116 -17.46 10.25 -4.32
N MET A 117 -16.24 9.95 -4.75
CA MET A 117 -15.42 8.92 -4.11
C MET A 117 -14.54 9.48 -3.00
N PHE A 118 -14.30 8.64 -2.01
CA PHE A 118 -13.27 8.84 -0.99
C PHE A 118 -12.25 7.70 -1.07
N HIS A 119 -10.99 8.04 -1.19
CA HIS A 119 -9.92 7.07 -0.95
C HIS A 119 -9.73 6.89 0.54
N VAL A 120 -9.54 5.65 0.97
CA VAL A 120 -9.19 5.29 2.35
C VAL A 120 -7.95 4.41 2.29
N ASP A 121 -6.94 4.75 3.09
CA ASP A 121 -5.69 4.03 3.15
C ASP A 121 -5.16 3.98 4.60
N TYR A 122 -4.15 3.17 4.85
CA TYR A 122 -3.46 3.10 6.13
C TYR A 122 -4.39 2.89 7.34
N VAL A 123 -5.37 2.01 7.20
CA VAL A 123 -6.30 1.69 8.29
C VAL A 123 -5.57 0.89 9.38
N ASN A 124 -5.45 1.49 10.55
CA ASN A 124 -4.71 0.94 11.67
C ASN A 124 -5.54 0.97 12.95
N LEU A 125 -5.48 -0.11 13.73
CA LEU A 125 -6.10 -0.22 15.05
C LEU A 125 -5.05 -0.76 16.01
N ARG A 126 -4.62 0.06 16.99
CA ARG A 126 -3.56 -0.34 17.92
C ARG A 126 -3.74 0.22 19.31
N SER A 127 -3.20 -0.49 20.29
CA SER A 127 -3.07 -0.04 21.68
C SER A 127 -1.77 0.77 21.88
N GLN A 128 -1.62 1.38 23.02
CA GLN A 128 -0.47 2.22 23.40
C GLN A 128 -0.16 3.33 22.39
N SER A 129 -1.20 3.86 21.76
CA SER A 129 -1.16 4.94 20.81
C SER A 129 -1.55 6.27 21.45
N GLY A 130 -1.36 7.38 20.76
CA GLY A 130 -1.69 8.71 21.25
C GLY A 130 -2.02 9.69 20.14
N LYS A 131 -2.46 10.88 20.50
CA LYS A 131 -2.80 11.96 19.54
C LYS A 131 -1.61 12.36 18.64
N GLN A 132 -0.39 12.09 19.09
CA GLN A 132 0.85 12.37 18.35
C GLN A 132 1.16 11.30 17.29
N ASP A 133 0.43 10.18 17.33
CA ASP A 133 0.66 9.02 16.47
C ASP A 133 -0.02 9.20 15.10
N THR A 134 0.35 10.27 14.46
CA THR A 134 -0.07 10.61 13.10
C THR A 134 1.07 10.45 12.10
N LEU A 135 2.21 9.90 12.54
CA LEU A 135 3.38 9.66 11.71
C LEU A 135 3.24 8.29 11.06
N PHE A 136 3.14 8.30 9.75
CA PHE A 136 3.14 7.08 8.94
C PHE A 136 4.56 6.91 8.38
N LYS A 137 5.14 5.74 8.63
CA LYS A 137 6.37 5.33 7.97
C LYS A 137 5.99 4.35 6.86
N ASP A 138 6.10 4.82 5.64
CA ASP A 138 5.83 4.03 4.46
C ASP A 138 6.90 4.32 3.43
N PHE A 139 7.77 3.36 3.22
CA PHE A 139 8.75 3.40 2.16
C PHE A 139 8.71 2.06 1.44
N ALA A 140 8.12 2.05 0.25
CA ALA A 140 7.78 0.82 -0.45
C ALA A 140 7.96 0.94 -1.97
N PHE A 141 7.99 -0.22 -2.63
CA PHE A 141 7.87 -0.25 -4.09
C PHE A 141 6.46 0.18 -4.52
N SER A 142 6.39 1.12 -5.48
CA SER A 142 5.12 1.51 -6.10
C SER A 142 4.66 0.50 -7.16
N TYR A 143 5.60 -0.22 -7.76
CA TYR A 143 5.35 -1.23 -8.77
C TYR A 143 6.24 -2.45 -8.52
N PRO A 144 5.82 -3.64 -8.97
CA PRO A 144 6.70 -4.81 -8.99
C PRO A 144 7.96 -4.51 -9.82
N ILE A 145 9.07 -5.13 -9.43
CA ILE A 145 10.29 -5.07 -10.23
C ILE A 145 10.02 -5.62 -11.65
N GLY A 146 10.55 -4.94 -12.65
CA GLY A 146 10.48 -5.40 -14.02
C GLY A 146 11.25 -6.72 -14.25
N SER A 147 10.87 -7.46 -15.27
CA SER A 147 11.63 -8.66 -15.66
C SER A 147 13.07 -8.31 -16.03
N LEU A 148 14.01 -9.16 -15.62
CA LEU A 148 15.39 -9.09 -16.10
C LEU A 148 15.52 -9.57 -17.56
N LEU A 149 14.51 -10.28 -18.09
CA LEU A 149 14.44 -10.69 -19.49
C LEU A 149 13.82 -9.57 -20.35
N LYS A 150 14.34 -9.36 -21.58
CA LYS A 150 13.95 -8.26 -22.48
C LYS A 150 12.47 -8.25 -22.88
N THR A 151 11.91 -9.42 -23.16
CA THR A 151 10.61 -9.48 -23.83
C THR A 151 9.52 -10.10 -22.96
N TYR A 152 9.86 -11.13 -22.22
CA TYR A 152 8.92 -11.91 -21.41
C TYR A 152 9.53 -12.22 -20.04
N THR A 153 8.72 -12.69 -19.13
CA THR A 153 9.16 -13.20 -17.82
C THR A 153 9.74 -14.62 -17.90
N SER A 154 9.62 -15.27 -19.03
CA SER A 154 10.18 -16.59 -19.31
C SER A 154 10.64 -16.70 -20.77
N VAL A 155 11.62 -17.54 -21.01
CA VAL A 155 12.14 -17.84 -22.34
C VAL A 155 12.54 -19.33 -22.41
N PRO A 156 12.35 -20.03 -23.54
CA PRO A 156 12.81 -21.41 -23.67
C PRO A 156 14.30 -21.53 -23.34
N TRP A 157 14.67 -22.48 -22.47
CA TRP A 157 16.01 -22.55 -21.90
C TRP A 157 17.11 -22.72 -22.97
N ASP A 158 16.84 -23.50 -24.02
CA ASP A 158 17.79 -23.65 -25.12
C ASP A 158 17.97 -22.35 -25.91
N HIS A 159 16.93 -21.54 -26.07
CA HIS A 159 17.05 -20.22 -26.68
C HIS A 159 17.86 -19.26 -25.83
N TYR A 160 17.71 -19.37 -24.48
CA TYR A 160 18.48 -18.58 -23.56
C TYR A 160 19.97 -18.94 -23.59
N LYS A 161 20.30 -20.24 -23.45
CA LYS A 161 21.69 -20.75 -23.47
C LYS A 161 22.47 -20.32 -24.71
N ASN A 162 21.81 -20.29 -25.86
CA ASN A 162 22.46 -19.95 -27.13
C ASN A 162 22.73 -18.45 -27.29
N ASN A 163 22.04 -17.59 -26.59
CA ASN A 163 22.21 -16.12 -26.62
C ASN A 163 21.76 -15.44 -25.33
N PRO A 164 22.46 -15.63 -24.19
CA PRO A 164 22.06 -15.06 -22.93
C PRO A 164 21.96 -13.53 -22.96
N SER A 165 23.00 -12.85 -23.40
CA SER A 165 23.03 -11.38 -23.45
C SER A 165 21.95 -10.77 -24.36
N GLY A 166 21.60 -11.47 -25.44
CA GLY A 166 20.50 -11.03 -26.31
C GLY A 166 19.12 -11.19 -25.68
N LYS A 167 18.99 -11.93 -24.56
CA LYS A 167 17.73 -12.16 -23.84
C LYS A 167 17.61 -11.33 -22.57
N MET A 168 18.72 -10.85 -22.02
CA MET A 168 18.72 -10.04 -20.80
C MET A 168 18.47 -8.55 -21.10
N ASN A 169 17.79 -7.87 -20.21
CA ASN A 169 17.68 -6.42 -20.24
C ASN A 169 19.05 -5.77 -19.95
N ASP A 170 19.26 -4.61 -20.53
CA ASP A 170 20.48 -3.83 -20.32
C ASP A 170 20.42 -3.05 -19.00
N ALA A 171 19.24 -2.92 -18.42
CA ALA A 171 19.03 -2.31 -17.10
C ALA A 171 17.77 -2.86 -16.44
N VAL A 172 17.71 -2.76 -15.12
CA VAL A 172 16.49 -3.00 -14.34
C VAL A 172 16.13 -1.75 -13.57
N SER A 173 14.85 -1.42 -13.52
CA SER A 173 14.36 -0.26 -12.77
C SER A 173 13.43 -0.67 -11.67
N ILE A 174 13.45 0.11 -10.60
CA ILE A 174 12.45 0.10 -9.53
C ILE A 174 11.86 1.49 -9.37
N VAL A 175 10.63 1.53 -8.92
CA VAL A 175 9.97 2.78 -8.51
C VAL A 175 9.58 2.62 -7.05
N VAL A 176 10.10 3.51 -6.22
CA VAL A 176 9.81 3.55 -4.79
C VAL A 176 9.03 4.80 -4.44
N HIS A 177 8.15 4.69 -3.49
CA HIS A 177 7.40 5.81 -2.93
C HIS A 177 7.70 5.94 -1.45
N ASN A 178 8.01 7.17 -1.04
CA ASN A 178 7.99 7.54 0.37
C ASN A 178 6.61 8.10 0.70
N GLY A 179 5.72 7.26 1.20
CA GLY A 179 4.37 7.64 1.64
C GLY A 179 4.36 8.30 3.02
N SER A 180 5.50 8.30 3.72
CA SER A 180 5.59 8.93 5.03
C SER A 180 5.49 10.45 4.95
N ASN A 181 5.16 11.09 6.04
CA ASN A 181 5.18 12.54 6.17
C ASN A 181 6.55 13.10 6.59
N LEU A 182 7.56 12.25 6.66
CA LEU A 182 8.95 12.60 6.98
C LEU A 182 9.87 12.26 5.81
N THR A 183 11.00 12.94 5.74
CA THR A 183 12.08 12.56 4.84
C THR A 183 12.72 11.27 5.33
N GLU A 184 12.84 10.28 4.46
CA GLU A 184 13.55 9.03 4.70
C GLU A 184 14.95 9.12 4.06
N ASN A 185 15.96 8.65 4.79
CA ASN A 185 17.36 8.75 4.39
C ASN A 185 17.98 7.37 4.17
N ASN A 186 18.92 7.27 3.23
CA ASN A 186 19.76 6.10 3.02
C ASN A 186 19.01 4.77 2.87
N GLN A 187 17.85 4.81 2.20
CA GLN A 187 17.09 3.61 1.91
C GLN A 187 17.77 2.87 0.76
N ASN A 188 18.43 1.76 1.08
CA ASN A 188 19.13 0.95 0.11
C ASN A 188 18.17 -0.03 -0.57
N GLY A 189 18.13 0.00 -1.90
CA GLY A 189 17.50 -1.04 -2.69
C GLY A 189 18.50 -2.12 -3.09
N GLU A 190 18.15 -3.38 -2.91
CA GLU A 190 18.95 -4.53 -3.31
C GLU A 190 18.11 -5.48 -4.15
N VAL A 191 18.69 -6.03 -5.19
CA VAL A 191 18.14 -7.18 -5.92
C VAL A 191 19.03 -8.38 -5.68
N LYS A 192 18.43 -9.46 -5.23
CA LYS A 192 19.04 -10.78 -5.09
C LYS A 192 18.49 -11.70 -6.14
N ILE A 193 19.37 -12.50 -6.72
CA ILE A 193 19.02 -13.53 -7.67
C ILE A 193 19.44 -14.86 -7.06
N ASN A 194 18.46 -15.71 -6.81
CA ASN A 194 18.65 -17.02 -6.23
C ASN A 194 18.38 -18.10 -7.27
N TYR A 195 19.12 -19.18 -7.17
CA TYR A 195 18.85 -20.41 -7.87
C TYR A 195 18.78 -21.56 -6.87
N ASN A 196 17.69 -22.31 -6.88
CA ASN A 196 17.42 -23.37 -5.89
C ASN A 196 17.61 -22.87 -4.44
N SER A 197 17.09 -21.69 -4.13
CA SER A 197 17.18 -21.03 -2.81
C SER A 197 18.60 -20.61 -2.40
N ALA A 198 19.62 -20.78 -3.24
CA ALA A 198 20.98 -20.29 -3.01
C ALA A 198 21.20 -18.97 -3.73
N LEU A 199 21.87 -18.02 -3.04
CA LEU A 199 22.22 -16.74 -3.66
C LEU A 199 23.22 -16.97 -4.78
N GLU A 200 22.89 -16.56 -6.00
CA GLU A 200 23.77 -16.59 -7.17
C GLU A 200 24.41 -15.23 -7.42
N SER A 201 23.65 -14.16 -7.29
CA SER A 201 24.14 -12.79 -7.48
C SER A 201 23.29 -11.78 -6.71
N SER A 202 23.88 -10.64 -6.38
CA SER A 202 23.15 -9.49 -5.88
C SER A 202 23.77 -8.17 -6.36
N PHE A 203 22.94 -7.13 -6.39
CA PHE A 203 23.39 -5.78 -6.75
C PHE A 203 22.53 -4.72 -6.07
N LEU A 204 23.12 -3.54 -5.83
CA LEU A 204 22.44 -2.41 -5.22
C LEU A 204 21.81 -1.54 -6.31
N LEU A 205 20.55 -1.18 -6.12
CA LEU A 205 19.79 -0.38 -7.08
C LEU A 205 20.00 1.12 -6.93
N ASN A 206 20.31 1.58 -5.73
CA ASN A 206 20.41 3.01 -5.44
C ASN A 206 21.79 3.62 -5.66
N ALA A 207 22.82 2.81 -5.86
CA ALA A 207 24.19 3.30 -5.98
C ALA A 207 24.45 4.15 -7.22
N GLN A 208 23.60 4.09 -8.24
CA GLN A 208 23.90 4.67 -9.55
C GLN A 208 23.01 5.81 -10.00
N THR A 209 21.89 6.11 -9.31
CA THR A 209 20.86 6.94 -9.94
C THR A 209 20.57 8.24 -9.28
N LEU A 210 20.93 8.40 -8.05
CA LEU A 210 20.73 9.65 -7.36
C LEU A 210 22.11 10.13 -6.95
N SER A 211 22.65 10.98 -7.80
CA SER A 211 24.01 11.55 -7.76
C SER A 211 24.63 11.64 -6.36
N GLY A 212 25.56 10.73 -6.08
CA GLY A 212 26.63 10.95 -5.14
C GLY A 212 26.28 11.09 -3.68
N GLY A 213 26.01 10.03 -2.97
CA GLY A 213 26.01 10.07 -1.52
C GLY A 213 24.65 9.79 -0.86
N ASN A 214 24.39 10.41 0.24
CA ASN A 214 23.17 10.26 1.04
C ASN A 214 21.93 10.67 0.22
N ILE A 215 21.06 9.70 -0.04
CA ILE A 215 19.81 9.94 -0.72
C ILE A 215 18.77 10.33 0.33
N ASN A 216 18.17 11.48 0.11
CA ASN A 216 17.04 11.96 0.90
C ASN A 216 15.77 11.78 0.07
N TYR A 217 14.91 10.88 0.51
CA TYR A 217 13.59 10.69 -0.09
C TYR A 217 12.60 11.61 0.62
N GLY A 218 12.20 12.70 -0.03
CA GLY A 218 11.25 13.66 0.52
C GLY A 218 9.89 13.01 0.85
N PRO A 219 9.12 13.62 1.75
CA PRO A 219 7.82 13.10 2.12
C PRO A 219 6.86 13.07 0.92
N ARG A 220 6.05 12.03 0.82
CA ARG A 220 5.02 11.83 -0.21
C ARG A 220 5.54 11.99 -1.64
N THR A 221 6.74 11.48 -1.88
CA THR A 221 7.41 11.62 -3.18
C THR A 221 7.76 10.24 -3.75
N THR A 222 7.61 10.12 -5.06
CA THR A 222 7.97 8.91 -5.81
C THR A 222 9.33 9.12 -6.48
N TYR A 223 10.17 8.10 -6.40
CA TYR A 223 11.51 8.08 -6.99
C TYR A 223 11.68 6.87 -7.89
N SER A 224 12.29 7.09 -9.04
CA SER A 224 12.74 6.00 -9.90
C SER A 224 14.23 5.78 -9.70
N SER A 225 14.62 4.52 -9.60
CA SER A 225 16.00 4.08 -9.51
C SER A 225 16.24 2.97 -10.50
N PHE A 226 17.43 2.86 -11.05
CA PHE A 226 17.77 1.78 -11.96
C PHE A 226 19.20 1.29 -11.73
N HIS A 227 19.46 0.06 -12.11
CA HIS A 227 20.79 -0.51 -12.22
C HIS A 227 21.07 -0.82 -13.68
N ASP A 228 22.16 -0.28 -14.20
CA ASP A 228 22.64 -0.46 -15.56
C ASP A 228 23.52 -1.70 -15.61
N PHE A 229 23.18 -2.65 -16.48
CA PHE A 229 23.94 -3.86 -16.74
C PHE A 229 24.93 -3.70 -17.91
N SER A 230 25.40 -2.49 -18.18
CA SER A 230 26.36 -2.25 -19.29
C SER A 230 27.60 -3.16 -19.26
N ALA A 231 27.93 -3.72 -18.09
CA ALA A 231 28.93 -4.76 -17.94
C ALA A 231 28.43 -6.19 -18.25
N GLY A 232 27.13 -6.33 -18.59
CA GLY A 232 26.50 -7.59 -18.94
C GLY A 232 26.25 -8.52 -17.75
N TYR A 233 25.02 -8.52 -17.21
CA TYR A 233 24.56 -9.57 -16.29
C TYR A 233 23.78 -10.63 -17.06
N ASN A 234 24.03 -11.89 -16.76
CA ASN A 234 23.29 -13.03 -17.31
C ASN A 234 23.02 -14.05 -16.20
N PHE A 235 21.86 -14.71 -16.26
CA PHE A 235 21.70 -15.98 -15.53
C PHE A 235 22.71 -17.01 -16.03
N ASP A 236 23.23 -17.82 -15.13
CA ASP A 236 24.26 -18.81 -15.50
C ASP A 236 23.76 -19.80 -16.55
N PRO A 237 24.24 -19.73 -17.81
CA PRO A 237 23.78 -20.62 -18.87
C PRO A 237 24.37 -22.03 -18.79
N SER A 238 25.33 -22.28 -17.89
CA SER A 238 25.98 -23.59 -17.73
C SER A 238 25.12 -24.60 -16.99
N LYS A 239 24.02 -24.15 -16.37
CA LYS A 239 23.11 -25.03 -15.63
C LYS A 239 22.49 -26.08 -16.55
N SER A 240 22.53 -27.32 -16.09
CA SER A 240 22.04 -28.50 -16.85
C SER A 240 20.51 -28.64 -16.73
N GLY A 241 19.90 -29.30 -17.69
CA GLY A 241 18.48 -29.59 -17.75
C GLY A 241 17.73 -28.78 -18.82
N ASN A 242 16.44 -29.05 -18.95
CA ASN A 242 15.59 -28.48 -20.00
C ASN A 242 14.85 -27.22 -19.55
N SER A 243 14.84 -26.96 -18.24
CA SER A 243 14.14 -25.84 -17.60
C SER A 243 14.93 -25.39 -16.39
N GLN A 244 14.98 -24.08 -16.16
CA GLN A 244 15.65 -23.46 -15.03
C GLN A 244 14.76 -22.34 -14.48
N GLU A 245 14.72 -22.20 -13.15
CA GLU A 245 13.98 -21.15 -12.46
C GLU A 245 14.92 -20.34 -11.57
N PHE A 246 14.81 -19.02 -11.67
CA PHE A 246 15.56 -18.08 -10.88
C PHE A 246 14.59 -17.17 -10.13
N ASP A 247 14.73 -17.09 -8.81
CA ASP A 247 14.00 -16.14 -8.00
C ASP A 247 14.70 -14.79 -8.01
N VAL A 248 14.01 -13.77 -8.46
CA VAL A 248 14.52 -12.39 -8.47
C VAL A 248 13.78 -11.61 -7.37
N ILE A 249 14.50 -11.31 -6.30
CA ILE A 249 13.92 -10.70 -5.10
C ILE A 249 14.49 -9.29 -4.94
N ALA A 250 13.62 -8.29 -5.08
CA ALA A 250 13.99 -6.91 -4.78
C ALA A 250 13.56 -6.56 -3.37
N THR A 251 14.45 -5.89 -2.65
CA THR A 251 14.18 -5.34 -1.31
C THR A 251 14.50 -3.86 -1.28
N VAL A 252 13.75 -3.09 -0.52
CA VAL A 252 13.99 -1.67 -0.28
C VAL A 252 13.74 -1.36 1.18
N GLY A 253 14.46 -0.41 1.71
CA GLY A 253 14.26 0.09 3.05
C GLY A 253 15.41 -0.18 4.01
N ALA A 254 15.57 0.73 4.98
CA ALA A 254 16.30 0.40 6.18
C ALA A 254 15.46 -0.58 7.00
N PRO A 255 16.08 -1.42 7.81
CA PRO A 255 15.34 -2.22 8.77
C PRO A 255 14.60 -1.23 9.69
N PHE A 256 13.31 -1.06 9.48
CA PHE A 256 12.48 -0.49 10.52
C PHE A 256 12.65 -1.39 11.75
N PRO A 257 12.89 -0.85 12.95
CA PRO A 257 12.84 -1.67 14.14
C PRO A 257 11.48 -2.38 14.09
N ASN A 258 11.52 -3.70 14.11
CA ASN A 258 10.34 -4.55 14.06
C ASN A 258 9.28 -3.97 14.97
N LEU A 259 8.25 -3.39 14.38
CA LEU A 259 6.99 -3.28 15.05
C LEU A 259 6.52 -4.73 15.13
N SER A 260 6.76 -5.38 16.27
CA SER A 260 6.21 -6.69 16.56
C SER A 260 4.72 -6.65 16.27
N GLN A 261 4.30 -7.42 15.28
CA GLN A 261 2.90 -7.64 14.99
C GLN A 261 2.22 -8.31 16.17
#